data_155c3f085d8ed25c5748925c655b0ec6
#
_entry.id   155c3f085d8ed25c5748925c655b0ec6
#
_cell.length_a   1.000
_cell.length_b   1.000
_cell.length_c   1.000
_cell.angle_alpha   90.00
_cell.angle_beta   90.00
_cell.angle_gamma   90.00
#
_symmetry.space_group_name_H-M   'P 1'
#
loop_
_entity.id
_entity.type
_entity.pdbx_description
1 polymer ?
#
loop_
_entity_poly.entity_id
_entity_poly.type
_entity_poly.pdbx_seq_one_letter_code
_entity_poly.pdbx_strand_id
1 'polypeptide(L)'
;MTSEQLTPEVRDWLITNGWSPGRDIKERADELIQVRVQDAQRQGFALTPAPAAVHVIHTFGLLHMTHPTAQHISWIMEPTLGYEGDARVIQELAFGLDTELFPIGYESSEYGILLIDERERFFHLHHTGGYYLGENAADAFSRFLIGAPDPDAEDFFA
;
A
#
# COMPACT_ATOMS: atom_id res chain seq x y z
N MET A 1 -7.13 0.61 11.84
CA MET A 1 -7.72 1.94 11.56
C MET A 1 -9.24 1.86 11.63
N THR A 2 -9.86 2.80 12.30
CA THR A 2 -11.32 2.88 12.40
C THR A 2 -11.83 4.00 11.48
N SER A 3 -13.12 3.98 11.13
CA SER A 3 -13.74 5.04 10.33
C SER A 3 -13.67 6.42 11.01
N GLU A 4 -13.51 6.46 12.32
CA GLU A 4 -13.39 7.69 13.10
C GLU A 4 -12.10 8.46 12.82
N GLN A 5 -11.07 7.78 12.30
CA GLN A 5 -9.79 8.41 11.96
C GLN A 5 -9.78 9.07 10.58
N LEU A 6 -10.82 8.84 9.79
CA LEU A 6 -10.94 9.40 8.45
C LEU A 6 -11.54 10.79 8.48
N THR A 7 -10.94 11.72 7.71
CA THR A 7 -11.59 13.02 7.49
C THR A 7 -12.83 12.82 6.61
N PRO A 8 -13.81 13.75 6.64
CA PRO A 8 -14.97 13.65 5.75
C PRO A 8 -14.61 13.53 4.28
N GLU A 9 -13.59 14.25 3.80
CA GLU A 9 -13.15 14.21 2.41
C GLU A 9 -12.60 12.85 2.04
N VAL A 10 -11.77 12.26 2.89
CA VAL A 10 -11.20 10.93 2.67
C VAL A 10 -12.31 9.88 2.70
N ARG A 11 -13.22 9.97 3.67
CA ARG A 11 -14.33 9.04 3.80
C ARG A 11 -15.21 9.05 2.55
N ASP A 12 -15.59 10.24 2.08
CA ASP A 12 -16.44 10.38 0.90
C ASP A 12 -15.75 9.84 -0.35
N TRP A 13 -14.46 10.10 -0.50
CA TRP A 13 -13.67 9.58 -1.60
C TRP A 13 -13.60 8.06 -1.59
N LEU A 14 -13.35 7.47 -0.43
CA LEU A 14 -13.33 6.00 -0.29
C LEU A 14 -14.68 5.39 -0.64
N ILE A 15 -15.77 5.97 -0.17
CA ILE A 15 -17.12 5.50 -0.46
C ILE A 15 -17.41 5.59 -1.97
N THR A 16 -17.02 6.70 -2.61
CA THR A 16 -17.15 6.88 -4.05
C THR A 16 -16.41 5.78 -4.82
N ASN A 17 -15.30 5.29 -4.28
CA ASN A 17 -14.48 4.26 -4.93
C ASN A 17 -14.79 2.83 -4.43
N GLY A 18 -15.90 2.62 -3.74
CA GLY A 18 -16.39 1.29 -3.42
C GLY A 18 -16.17 0.82 -1.99
N TRP A 19 -15.55 1.64 -1.15
CA TRP A 19 -15.41 1.31 0.27
C TRP A 19 -16.70 1.59 1.03
N SER A 20 -16.91 0.83 2.11
CA SER A 20 -17.98 1.10 3.08
C SER A 20 -17.48 0.75 4.48
N PRO A 21 -18.05 1.40 5.53
CA PRO A 21 -17.70 1.03 6.90
C PRO A 21 -17.93 -0.46 7.16
N GLY A 22 -16.98 -1.11 7.81
CA GLY A 22 -17.05 -2.53 8.08
C GLY A 22 -16.68 -3.44 6.93
N ARG A 23 -16.24 -2.88 5.79
CA ARG A 23 -15.82 -3.68 4.64
C ARG A 23 -14.70 -4.61 4.99
N ASP A 24 -14.86 -5.88 4.64
CA ASP A 24 -13.87 -6.94 4.79
C ASP A 24 -14.08 -7.94 3.67
N ILE A 25 -13.09 -8.12 2.82
CA ILE A 25 -13.16 -9.07 1.70
C ILE A 25 -12.82 -10.50 2.10
N LYS A 26 -12.56 -10.73 3.40
CA LYS A 26 -12.44 -12.07 4.03
C LYS A 26 -11.43 -12.97 3.31
N GLU A 27 -11.86 -14.18 2.92
CA GLU A 27 -10.98 -15.19 2.32
C GLU A 27 -10.29 -14.68 1.05
N ARG A 28 -10.91 -13.75 0.32
CA ARG A 28 -10.30 -13.19 -0.87
C ARG A 28 -9.00 -12.44 -0.54
N ALA A 29 -8.99 -11.73 0.59
CA ALA A 29 -7.78 -11.05 1.07
C ALA A 29 -6.67 -12.06 1.37
N ASP A 30 -7.01 -13.16 2.05
CA ASP A 30 -6.04 -14.19 2.40
C ASP A 30 -5.46 -14.87 1.16
N GLU A 31 -6.28 -15.08 0.12
CA GLU A 31 -5.82 -15.60 -1.17
C GLU A 31 -4.82 -14.66 -1.83
N LEU A 32 -5.12 -13.36 -1.86
CA LEU A 32 -4.24 -12.35 -2.44
C LEU A 32 -2.89 -12.30 -1.72
N ILE A 33 -2.92 -12.32 -0.39
CA ILE A 33 -1.72 -12.35 0.45
C ILE A 33 -0.90 -13.59 0.13
N GLN A 34 -1.53 -14.76 0.06
CA GLN A 34 -0.84 -16.01 -0.19
C GLN A 34 -0.18 -16.04 -1.57
N VAL A 35 -0.86 -15.54 -2.59
CA VAL A 35 -0.29 -15.42 -3.94
C VAL A 35 0.98 -14.57 -3.92
N ARG A 36 0.94 -13.44 -3.19
CA ARG A 36 2.10 -12.55 -3.12
C ARG A 36 3.25 -13.16 -2.34
N VAL A 37 2.97 -13.86 -1.25
CA VAL A 37 3.97 -14.57 -0.46
C VAL A 37 4.65 -15.65 -1.31
N GLN A 38 3.87 -16.42 -2.05
CA GLN A 38 4.39 -17.48 -2.93
C GLN A 38 5.24 -16.91 -4.07
N ASP A 39 4.84 -15.79 -4.65
CA ASP A 39 5.62 -15.13 -5.70
C ASP A 39 6.99 -14.69 -5.18
N ALA A 40 7.06 -14.12 -3.98
CA ALA A 40 8.33 -13.75 -3.35
C ALA A 40 9.20 -14.99 -3.10
N GLN A 41 8.61 -16.08 -2.62
CA GLN A 41 9.33 -17.34 -2.41
C GLN A 41 9.92 -17.88 -3.73
N ARG A 42 9.16 -17.79 -4.81
CA ARG A 42 9.64 -18.15 -6.14
C ARG A 42 10.87 -17.32 -6.55
N GLN A 43 10.92 -16.07 -6.13
CA GLN A 43 12.06 -15.17 -6.37
C GLN A 43 13.22 -15.42 -5.39
N GLY A 44 13.06 -16.30 -4.40
CA GLY A 44 14.08 -16.60 -3.40
C GLY A 44 14.04 -15.71 -2.16
N PHE A 45 12.94 -15.03 -1.91
CA PHE A 45 12.80 -14.11 -0.78
C PHE A 45 11.54 -14.42 0.04
N ALA A 46 11.57 -14.06 1.33
CA ALA A 46 10.42 -14.17 2.20
C ALA A 46 9.83 -12.78 2.44
N LEU A 47 8.58 -12.57 2.04
CA LEU A 47 7.82 -11.40 2.42
C LEU A 47 6.82 -11.81 3.50
N THR A 48 6.88 -11.16 4.64
CA THR A 48 6.05 -11.48 5.81
C THR A 48 4.94 -10.44 5.94
N PRO A 49 3.66 -10.84 5.82
CA PRO A 49 2.55 -9.91 5.99
C PRO A 49 2.33 -9.65 7.48
N ALA A 50 2.78 -8.49 7.96
CA ALA A 50 2.51 -8.05 9.31
C ALA A 50 0.99 -7.82 9.51
N PRO A 51 0.49 -7.80 10.76
CA PRO A 51 -0.93 -7.56 11.01
C PRO A 51 -1.48 -6.30 10.34
N ALA A 52 -0.69 -5.23 10.26
CA ALA A 52 -1.10 -4.00 9.57
C ALA A 52 -1.38 -4.25 8.09
N ALA A 53 -0.54 -5.04 7.40
CA ALA A 53 -0.73 -5.38 5.99
C ALA A 53 -1.99 -6.22 5.80
N VAL A 54 -2.18 -7.23 6.64
CA VAL A 54 -3.38 -8.09 6.59
C VAL A 54 -4.64 -7.24 6.75
N HIS A 55 -4.66 -6.35 7.73
CA HIS A 55 -5.81 -5.49 8.00
C HIS A 55 -6.13 -4.58 6.79
N VAL A 56 -5.13 -3.93 6.23
CA VAL A 56 -5.32 -3.02 5.08
C VAL A 56 -5.83 -3.78 3.86
N ILE A 57 -5.30 -4.97 3.59
CA ILE A 57 -5.74 -5.77 2.44
C ILE A 57 -7.18 -6.25 2.64
N HIS A 58 -7.56 -6.67 3.86
CA HIS A 58 -8.95 -7.04 4.16
C HIS A 58 -9.90 -5.85 3.99
N THR A 59 -9.49 -4.67 4.41
CA THR A 59 -10.34 -3.47 4.44
C THR A 59 -10.45 -2.80 3.07
N PHE A 60 -9.35 -2.67 2.35
CA PHE A 60 -9.26 -1.88 1.12
C PHE A 60 -8.91 -2.71 -0.12
N GLY A 61 -8.59 -3.97 0.03
CA GLY A 61 -8.18 -4.83 -1.09
C GLY A 61 -9.17 -4.80 -2.24
N LEU A 62 -8.64 -4.82 -3.48
CA LEU A 62 -9.39 -4.80 -4.72
C LEU A 62 -10.10 -3.48 -5.05
N LEU A 63 -9.94 -2.45 -4.23
CA LEU A 63 -10.44 -1.12 -4.59
C LEU A 63 -9.55 -0.49 -5.65
N HIS A 64 -10.18 0.22 -6.58
CA HIS A 64 -9.52 1.02 -7.60
C HIS A 64 -9.82 2.48 -7.26
N MET A 65 -8.89 3.14 -6.58
CA MET A 65 -9.13 4.46 -5.98
C MET A 65 -8.52 5.54 -6.86
N THR A 66 -9.36 6.18 -7.68
CA THR A 66 -8.96 7.20 -8.63
C THR A 66 -8.89 8.57 -7.97
N HIS A 67 -7.82 9.31 -8.23
CA HIS A 67 -7.69 10.68 -7.74
C HIS A 67 -8.81 11.55 -8.33
N PRO A 68 -9.50 12.37 -7.54
CA PRO A 68 -10.69 13.08 -8.01
C PRO A 68 -10.42 14.15 -9.07
N THR A 69 -9.22 14.72 -9.11
CA THR A 69 -8.84 15.74 -10.09
C THR A 69 -7.77 15.26 -11.07
N ALA A 70 -6.80 14.49 -10.61
CA ALA A 70 -5.76 13.88 -11.45
C ALA A 70 -6.18 12.46 -11.84
N GLN A 71 -7.18 12.34 -12.70
CA GLN A 71 -7.86 11.06 -12.99
C GLN A 71 -6.98 10.00 -13.66
N HIS A 72 -5.81 10.38 -14.16
CA HIS A 72 -4.82 9.43 -14.68
C HIS A 72 -4.02 8.74 -13.56
N ILE A 73 -4.20 9.16 -12.32
CA ILE A 73 -3.53 8.59 -11.14
C ILE A 73 -4.55 7.83 -10.31
N SER A 74 -4.28 6.55 -10.08
CA SER A 74 -5.11 5.69 -9.22
C SER A 74 -4.21 4.86 -8.32
N TRP A 75 -4.68 4.59 -7.12
CA TRP A 75 -4.13 3.55 -6.26
C TRP A 75 -5.00 2.31 -6.42
N ILE A 76 -4.41 1.27 -6.99
CA ILE A 76 -5.10 0.01 -7.23
C ILE A 76 -4.64 -0.96 -6.16
N MET A 77 -5.57 -1.32 -5.26
CA MET A 77 -5.27 -2.07 -4.05
C MET A 77 -5.27 -3.57 -4.34
N GLU A 78 -4.38 -3.97 -5.24
CA GLU A 78 -4.18 -5.37 -5.58
C GLU A 78 -2.72 -5.74 -5.34
N PRO A 79 -2.41 -6.50 -4.28
CA PRO A 79 -1.02 -6.75 -3.86
C PRO A 79 -0.28 -7.74 -4.76
N THR A 80 -0.97 -8.46 -5.63
CA THR A 80 -0.39 -9.52 -6.45
C THR A 80 0.36 -9.01 -7.68
N LEU A 81 0.14 -7.76 -8.07
CA LEU A 81 0.83 -7.17 -9.21
C LEU A 81 2.23 -6.71 -8.81
N GLY A 82 3.21 -7.10 -9.60
CA GLY A 82 4.59 -6.72 -9.37
C GLY A 82 5.43 -7.01 -10.61
N TYR A 83 6.75 -7.01 -10.46
CA TYR A 83 7.66 -7.31 -11.56
C TYR A 83 8.75 -8.28 -11.09
N GLU A 84 9.42 -8.90 -12.04
CA GLU A 84 10.48 -9.87 -11.72
C GLU A 84 11.62 -9.19 -10.98
N GLY A 85 11.98 -9.71 -9.82
CA GLY A 85 13.03 -9.16 -8.97
C GLY A 85 12.54 -8.12 -7.95
N ASP A 86 11.25 -7.81 -7.91
CA ASP A 86 10.72 -6.81 -6.98
C ASP A 86 10.89 -7.21 -5.51
N ALA A 87 10.81 -8.50 -5.19
CA ALA A 87 10.95 -8.97 -3.82
C ALA A 87 12.32 -8.59 -3.22
N ARG A 88 13.39 -8.65 -4.02
CA ARG A 88 14.72 -8.23 -3.57
C ARG A 88 14.75 -6.74 -3.24
N VAL A 89 14.18 -5.91 -4.09
CA VAL A 89 14.18 -4.46 -3.90
C VAL A 89 13.32 -4.07 -2.69
N ILE A 90 12.19 -4.75 -2.50
CA ILE A 90 11.34 -4.56 -1.32
C ILE A 90 12.12 -4.90 -0.05
N GLN A 91 12.86 -6.02 -0.06
CA GLN A 91 13.66 -6.44 1.10
C GLN A 91 14.79 -5.45 1.40
N GLU A 92 15.43 -4.89 0.38
CA GLU A 92 16.47 -3.88 0.56
C GLU A 92 15.89 -2.63 1.25
N LEU A 93 14.73 -2.18 0.80
CA LEU A 93 14.05 -1.04 1.43
C LEU A 93 13.63 -1.36 2.87
N ALA A 94 13.09 -2.54 3.11
CA ALA A 94 12.71 -3.01 4.44
C ALA A 94 13.91 -3.02 5.39
N PHE A 95 15.05 -3.47 4.91
CA PHE A 95 16.29 -3.48 5.71
C PHE A 95 16.69 -2.05 6.10
N GLY A 96 16.67 -1.11 5.18
CA GLY A 96 17.02 0.29 5.48
C GLY A 96 16.06 0.91 6.48
N LEU A 97 14.77 0.58 6.39
CA LEU A 97 13.75 1.09 7.31
C LEU A 97 13.69 0.33 8.65
N ASP A 98 14.41 -0.78 8.77
CA ASP A 98 14.39 -1.67 9.94
C ASP A 98 12.96 -2.12 10.29
N THR A 99 12.24 -2.61 9.28
CA THR A 99 10.85 -3.06 9.44
C THR A 99 10.53 -4.08 8.35
N GLU A 100 9.46 -4.86 8.54
CA GLU A 100 8.90 -5.67 7.46
C GLU A 100 8.06 -4.78 6.54
N LEU A 101 8.17 -5.00 5.24
CA LEU A 101 7.32 -4.35 4.23
C LEU A 101 6.52 -5.39 3.47
N PHE A 102 5.27 -5.07 3.18
CA PHE A 102 4.42 -5.94 2.37
C PHE A 102 3.68 -5.13 1.30
N PRO A 103 3.62 -5.63 0.05
CA PRO A 103 2.87 -4.95 -1.01
C PRO A 103 1.37 -4.97 -0.73
N ILE A 104 0.73 -3.83 -0.94
CA ILE A 104 -0.72 -3.70 -0.79
C ILE A 104 -1.42 -3.25 -2.08
N GLY A 105 -0.65 -2.84 -3.08
CA GLY A 105 -1.21 -2.39 -4.34
C GLY A 105 -0.15 -1.74 -5.22
N TYR A 106 -0.62 -0.98 -6.20
CA TYR A 106 0.28 -0.24 -7.08
C TYR A 106 -0.37 1.08 -7.52
N GLU A 107 0.48 2.00 -7.93
CA GLU A 107 0.05 3.29 -8.48
C GLU A 107 0.04 3.17 -10.01
N SER A 108 -1.07 3.58 -10.64
CA SER A 108 -1.36 3.22 -12.04
C SER A 108 -0.55 4.00 -13.08
N SER A 109 -0.04 5.20 -12.76
CA SER A 109 0.62 6.04 -13.77
C SER A 109 1.99 5.49 -14.18
N GLU A 110 2.74 4.93 -13.23
CA GLU A 110 4.09 4.40 -13.48
C GLU A 110 4.31 3.02 -12.86
N TYR A 111 3.25 2.39 -12.36
CA TYR A 111 3.27 1.03 -11.79
C TYR A 111 4.20 0.87 -10.59
N GLY A 112 4.42 1.94 -9.82
CA GLY A 112 5.15 1.84 -8.56
C GLY A 112 4.37 1.02 -7.53
N ILE A 113 5.09 0.28 -6.70
CA ILE A 113 4.48 -0.62 -5.71
C ILE A 113 4.13 0.16 -4.46
N LEU A 114 2.89 0.00 -4.00
CA LEU A 114 2.45 0.54 -2.71
C LEU A 114 2.73 -0.49 -1.62
N LEU A 115 3.38 -0.05 -0.55
CA LEU A 115 3.84 -0.91 0.53
C LEU A 115 3.34 -0.39 1.87
N ILE A 116 3.16 -1.30 2.82
CA ILE A 116 2.88 -0.95 4.22
C ILE A 116 3.89 -1.66 5.12
N ASP A 117 4.31 -0.99 6.21
CA ASP A 117 5.21 -1.59 7.17
C ASP A 117 4.46 -2.05 8.45
N GLU A 118 5.21 -2.60 9.40
CA GLU A 118 4.66 -3.10 10.67
C GLU A 118 4.02 -2.01 11.53
N ARG A 119 4.43 -0.74 11.32
CA ARG A 119 3.94 0.42 12.07
C ARG A 119 2.85 1.16 11.34
N GLU A 120 2.25 0.53 10.31
CA GLU A 120 1.17 1.08 9.49
C GLU A 120 1.61 2.20 8.55
N ARG A 121 2.90 2.49 8.42
CA ARG A 121 3.39 3.52 7.50
C ARG A 121 3.29 3.04 6.07
N PHE A 122 2.89 3.93 5.17
CA PHE A 122 2.78 3.65 3.73
C PHE A 122 4.00 4.16 3.00
N PHE A 123 4.48 3.36 2.04
CA PHE A 123 5.61 3.71 1.18
C PHE A 123 5.28 3.39 -0.28
N HIS A 124 6.00 4.06 -1.18
CA HIS A 124 5.89 3.85 -2.61
C HIS A 124 7.27 3.48 -3.15
N LEU A 125 7.36 2.31 -3.79
CA LEU A 125 8.60 1.86 -4.42
C LEU A 125 8.50 2.09 -5.92
N HIS A 126 9.14 3.15 -6.39
CA HIS A 126 9.19 3.57 -7.77
C HIS A 126 10.55 3.22 -8.37
N HIS A 127 10.69 3.21 -9.71
CA HIS A 127 11.99 2.94 -10.33
C HIS A 127 13.06 3.96 -9.95
N THR A 128 12.67 5.15 -9.51
CA THR A 128 13.61 6.19 -9.04
C THR A 128 14.00 6.05 -7.57
N GLY A 129 13.33 5.18 -6.81
CA GLY A 129 13.62 4.94 -5.39
C GLY A 129 12.37 4.72 -4.56
N GLY A 130 12.55 4.70 -3.24
CA GLY A 130 11.44 4.58 -2.30
C GLY A 130 11.02 5.94 -1.76
N TYR A 131 9.71 6.08 -1.52
CA TYR A 131 9.12 7.33 -1.02
C TYR A 131 8.17 7.03 0.13
N TYR A 132 8.05 7.99 1.04
CA TYR A 132 7.13 7.91 2.18
C TYR A 132 5.80 8.53 1.79
N LEU A 133 4.70 7.83 2.07
CA LEU A 133 3.35 8.27 1.70
C LEU A 133 2.50 8.72 2.88
N GLY A 134 2.76 8.23 4.08
CA GLY A 134 1.99 8.59 5.26
C GLY A 134 2.25 7.68 6.44
N GLU A 135 1.86 8.12 7.63
CA GLU A 135 2.11 7.36 8.87
C GLU A 135 1.08 6.26 9.13
N ASN A 136 -0.05 6.30 8.42
CA ASN A 136 -1.09 5.27 8.44
C ASN A 136 -1.98 5.45 7.20
N ALA A 137 -3.00 4.60 7.05
CA ALA A 137 -3.88 4.65 5.89
C ALA A 137 -4.62 6.00 5.79
N ALA A 138 -5.16 6.50 6.90
CA ALA A 138 -5.88 7.77 6.90
C ALA A 138 -4.98 8.93 6.45
N ASP A 139 -3.76 8.99 6.97
CA ASP A 139 -2.78 10.00 6.59
C ASP A 139 -2.37 9.86 5.12
N ALA A 140 -2.08 8.64 4.68
CA ALA A 140 -1.66 8.38 3.30
C ALA A 140 -2.75 8.79 2.30
N PHE A 141 -4.00 8.46 2.57
CA PHE A 141 -5.13 8.84 1.71
C PHE A 141 -5.32 10.35 1.69
N SER A 142 -5.22 11.00 2.84
CA SER A 142 -5.34 12.46 2.95
C SER A 142 -4.24 13.17 2.14
N ARG A 143 -2.99 12.72 2.31
CA ARG A 143 -1.85 13.27 1.59
C ARG A 143 -1.97 13.05 0.09
N PHE A 144 -2.48 11.90 -0.34
CA PHE A 144 -2.73 11.61 -1.74
C PHE A 144 -3.74 12.59 -2.34
N LEU A 145 -4.85 12.85 -1.62
CA LEU A 145 -5.91 13.73 -2.11
C LEU A 145 -5.47 15.18 -2.25
N ILE A 146 -4.65 15.68 -1.33
CA ILE A 146 -4.18 17.08 -1.38
C ILE A 146 -2.93 17.25 -2.26
N GLY A 147 -2.37 16.16 -2.79
CA GLY A 147 -1.17 16.22 -3.59
C GLY A 147 0.07 16.61 -2.79
N ALA A 148 0.17 16.18 -1.54
CA ALA A 148 1.33 16.47 -0.71
C ALA A 148 2.60 15.85 -1.32
N PRO A 149 3.76 16.52 -1.18
CA PRO A 149 5.02 15.93 -1.64
C PRO A 149 5.37 14.67 -0.85
N ASP A 150 6.01 13.72 -1.52
CA ASP A 150 6.42 12.45 -0.93
C ASP A 150 7.91 12.50 -0.59
N PRO A 151 8.27 12.58 0.70
CA PRO A 151 9.69 12.55 1.10
C PRO A 151 10.36 11.24 0.68
N ASP A 152 11.68 11.28 0.52
CA ASP A 152 12.44 10.06 0.27
C ASP A 152 12.31 9.11 1.46
N ALA A 153 12.14 7.82 1.18
CA ALA A 153 12.08 6.80 2.23
C ALA A 153 13.39 6.77 3.05
N GLU A 154 14.51 7.13 2.44
CA GLU A 154 15.81 7.21 3.11
C GLU A 154 15.80 8.13 4.33
N ASP A 155 14.95 9.17 4.33
CA ASP A 155 14.80 10.08 5.46
C ASP A 155 14.26 9.37 6.71
N PHE A 156 13.71 8.18 6.56
CA PHE A 156 13.14 7.37 7.63
C PHE A 156 13.99 6.14 7.97
N PHE A 157 15.16 6.00 7.38
CA PHE A 157 16.05 4.87 7.65
C PHE A 157 16.53 4.87 9.11
N ALA A 158 16.57 3.67 9.67
CA ALA A 158 17.02 3.46 11.04
C ALA A 158 18.55 3.32 11.12
#